data_9def68898c1991afe076148dce879085
#
_entry.id   9def68898c1991afe076148dce879085
#
_cell.length_a   1.000
_cell.length_b   1.000
_cell.length_c   1.000
_cell.angle_alpha   90.00
_cell.angle_beta   90.00
_cell.angle_gamma   90.00
#
_symmetry.space_group_name_H-M   'P 1'
#
loop_
_entity.id
_entity.type
_entity.pdbx_description
1 polymer ?
#
loop_
_entity_poly.entity_id
_entity_poly.type
_entity_poly.pdbx_seq_one_letter_code
_entity_poly.pdbx_strand_id
1 'polypeptide(L)'
;MASVTPPHPTTTGPAPAPRTLDRREGPYGEVVLRQRDGAPAGPGTPAAPVIYEIIANGCFLMDTSDGRSERLLVDAALAALPAGRARPAVLIGGLGVGFSLARAAEQPRWGRIAVVEREAAVIDWHRTGPLSEVSAAALADPRCAILHTDLVAHLRAGGDTYDALCLDIDNGPDWTVTEGNDTLYSPTGLAACHDRLTPGGVLAVWSAQPSPAFEEALRNAGFSGVRTEEIPVVRGVPDVVHLARKGA
;
A
#
# COMPACT_ATOMS: atom_id res chain seq x y z
N MET A 1 62.09 -14.33 2.78
CA MET A 1 60.76 -14.51 2.19
C MET A 1 59.75 -14.45 3.34
N ALA A 2 59.04 -13.33 3.48
CA ALA A 2 58.04 -13.18 4.54
C ALA A 2 56.70 -13.76 4.03
N SER A 3 56.17 -14.73 4.78
CA SER A 3 54.88 -15.36 4.49
C SER A 3 53.77 -14.39 4.88
N VAL A 4 53.00 -13.90 3.89
CA VAL A 4 51.80 -13.08 4.09
C VAL A 4 50.62 -14.03 4.32
N THR A 5 50.15 -14.11 5.55
CA THR A 5 48.93 -14.85 5.91
C THR A 5 47.72 -14.05 5.36
N PRO A 6 46.80 -14.67 4.57
CA PRO A 6 45.63 -13.97 4.10
C PRO A 6 44.70 -13.66 5.28
N PRO A 7 43.96 -12.52 5.24
CA PRO A 7 43.02 -12.18 6.30
C PRO A 7 41.87 -13.21 6.31
N HIS A 8 41.56 -13.73 7.47
CA HIS A 8 40.40 -14.61 7.69
C HIS A 8 39.12 -13.85 7.34
N PRO A 9 38.15 -14.46 6.62
CA PRO A 9 36.86 -13.86 6.40
C PRO A 9 36.18 -13.65 7.75
N THR A 10 35.82 -12.40 8.06
CA THR A 10 35.00 -12.05 9.20
C THR A 10 33.63 -12.74 9.00
N THR A 11 33.41 -13.78 9.78
CA THR A 11 32.08 -14.44 9.89
C THR A 11 31.12 -13.42 10.48
N THR A 12 30.32 -12.82 9.63
CA THR A 12 29.12 -12.06 10.04
C THR A 12 28.20 -13.05 10.77
N GLY A 13 28.03 -12.87 12.07
CA GLY A 13 27.07 -13.64 12.86
C GLY A 13 25.66 -13.54 12.26
N PRO A 14 24.74 -14.46 12.62
CA PRO A 14 23.37 -14.39 12.16
C PRO A 14 22.77 -13.03 12.53
N ALA A 15 22.00 -12.45 11.60
CA ALA A 15 21.28 -11.19 11.85
C ALA A 15 20.42 -11.34 13.13
N PRO A 16 20.34 -10.31 13.98
CA PRO A 16 19.52 -10.36 15.17
C PRO A 16 18.06 -10.66 14.81
N ALA A 17 17.40 -11.46 15.65
CA ALA A 17 16.01 -11.82 15.43
C ALA A 17 15.11 -10.57 15.48
N PRO A 18 14.05 -10.52 14.65
CA PRO A 18 13.09 -9.42 14.69
C PRO A 18 12.47 -9.24 16.08
N ARG A 19 12.29 -7.98 16.50
CA ARG A 19 11.73 -7.62 17.81
C ARG A 19 10.30 -7.12 17.66
N THR A 20 9.35 -7.70 18.38
CA THR A 20 7.99 -7.16 18.51
C THR A 20 8.03 -5.84 19.28
N LEU A 21 7.48 -4.79 18.67
CA LEU A 21 7.35 -3.47 19.29
C LEU A 21 5.98 -3.29 19.94
N ASP A 22 4.93 -3.76 19.27
CA ASP A 22 3.55 -3.68 19.72
C ASP A 22 2.77 -4.88 19.20
N ARG A 23 1.75 -5.31 19.95
CA ARG A 23 0.84 -6.39 19.60
C ARG A 23 -0.54 -6.04 20.13
N ARG A 24 -1.54 -6.04 19.28
CA ARG A 24 -2.91 -5.71 19.66
C ARG A 24 -3.90 -6.67 19.05
N GLU A 25 -4.90 -7.02 19.86
CA GLU A 25 -6.11 -7.72 19.42
C GLU A 25 -7.19 -6.69 19.07
N GLY A 26 -7.82 -6.84 17.93
CA GLY A 26 -8.90 -5.99 17.45
C GLY A 26 -10.09 -6.80 16.93
N PRO A 27 -11.12 -6.10 16.42
CA PRO A 27 -12.31 -6.78 15.86
C PRO A 27 -12.00 -7.70 14.67
N TYR A 28 -10.86 -7.51 14.01
CA TYR A 28 -10.44 -8.26 12.83
C TYR A 28 -9.28 -9.22 13.12
N GLY A 29 -8.98 -9.47 14.40
CA GLY A 29 -7.93 -10.33 14.89
C GLY A 29 -6.69 -9.60 15.38
N GLU A 30 -5.56 -10.29 15.40
CA GLU A 30 -4.30 -9.78 15.92
C GLU A 30 -3.56 -8.95 14.87
N VAL A 31 -3.03 -7.78 15.27
CA VAL A 31 -2.02 -7.04 14.51
C VAL A 31 -0.77 -6.81 15.33
N VAL A 32 0.40 -6.99 14.70
CA VAL A 32 1.72 -6.89 15.33
C VAL A 32 2.58 -5.93 14.52
N LEU A 33 3.21 -4.98 15.22
CA LEU A 33 4.32 -4.20 14.68
C LEU A 33 5.63 -4.81 15.17
N ARG A 34 6.48 -5.16 14.22
CA ARG A 34 7.79 -5.76 14.48
C ARG A 34 8.89 -4.91 13.84
N GLN A 35 10.06 -4.93 14.46
CA GLN A 35 11.27 -4.25 13.97
C GLN A 35 12.33 -5.28 13.65
N ARG A 36 13.05 -5.09 12.55
CA ARG A 36 14.29 -5.79 12.23
C ARG A 36 15.33 -4.82 11.66
N ASP A 37 16.58 -5.24 11.68
CA ASP A 37 17.64 -4.53 10.98
C ASP A 37 17.60 -4.87 9.48
N GLY A 38 17.81 -3.89 8.64
CA GLY A 38 18.02 -4.10 7.22
C GLY A 38 19.38 -4.72 6.93
N ALA A 39 19.63 -5.10 5.68
CA ALA A 39 20.94 -5.59 5.28
C ALA A 39 22.00 -4.48 5.40
N PRO A 40 23.18 -4.77 5.99
CA PRO A 40 24.27 -3.82 6.03
C PRO A 40 24.74 -3.51 4.60
N ALA A 41 24.89 -2.25 4.28
CA ALA A 41 25.29 -1.81 2.93
C ALA A 41 26.80 -2.00 2.62
N GLY A 42 27.58 -2.64 3.53
CA GLY A 42 29.00 -2.96 3.37
C GLY A 42 29.92 -2.26 4.38
N PRO A 43 31.22 -2.60 4.39
CA PRO A 43 32.18 -1.99 5.32
C PRO A 43 32.29 -0.48 5.12
N GLY A 44 32.13 0.32 6.18
CA GLY A 44 32.25 1.76 6.16
C GLY A 44 30.96 2.53 5.80
N THR A 45 29.85 1.85 5.66
CA THR A 45 28.52 2.48 5.45
C THR A 45 27.83 2.78 6.79
N PRO A 46 26.84 3.72 6.80
CA PRO A 46 25.99 3.95 7.96
C PRO A 46 25.37 2.66 8.51
N ALA A 47 24.92 2.67 9.76
CA ALA A 47 24.19 1.55 10.37
C ALA A 47 23.07 1.07 9.44
N ALA A 48 22.82 -0.26 9.45
CA ALA A 48 21.72 -0.82 8.67
C ALA A 48 20.42 -0.10 9.00
N PRO A 49 19.58 0.21 7.98
CA PRO A 49 18.32 0.89 8.22
C PRO A 49 17.41 0.02 9.08
N VAL A 50 16.67 0.64 9.97
CA VAL A 50 15.61 -0.02 10.73
C VAL A 50 14.43 -0.28 9.80
N ILE A 51 13.92 -1.49 9.82
CA ILE A 51 12.76 -1.90 9.03
C ILE A 51 11.63 -2.26 9.99
N TYR A 52 10.46 -1.67 9.77
CA TYR A 52 9.23 -1.99 10.48
C TYR A 52 8.37 -2.90 9.62
N GLU A 53 7.80 -3.93 10.24
CA GLU A 53 6.98 -4.95 9.60
C GLU A 53 5.60 -4.98 10.25
N ILE A 54 4.54 -5.05 9.43
CA ILE A 54 3.17 -5.28 9.87
C ILE A 54 2.81 -6.74 9.60
N ILE A 55 2.34 -7.41 10.64
CA ILE A 55 1.85 -8.79 10.60
C ILE A 55 0.40 -8.77 11.09
N ALA A 56 -0.51 -9.38 10.33
CA ALA A 56 -1.90 -9.55 10.74
C ALA A 56 -2.25 -11.04 10.78
N ASN A 57 -2.84 -11.51 11.87
CA ASN A 57 -3.25 -12.91 12.07
C ASN A 57 -2.13 -13.92 11.76
N GLY A 58 -0.89 -13.57 12.12
CA GLY A 58 0.29 -14.39 11.85
C GLY A 58 0.84 -14.31 10.42
N CYS A 59 0.18 -13.61 9.50
CA CYS A 59 0.63 -13.41 8.13
C CYS A 59 1.39 -12.08 7.98
N PHE A 60 2.56 -12.12 7.35
CA PHE A 60 3.27 -10.91 6.94
C PHE A 60 2.45 -10.17 5.88
N LEU A 61 2.23 -8.88 6.09
CA LEU A 61 1.53 -8.03 5.11
C LEU A 61 2.52 -7.18 4.32
N MET A 62 3.34 -6.38 5.01
CA MET A 62 4.27 -5.45 4.38
C MET A 62 5.35 -4.97 5.35
N ASP A 63 6.37 -4.30 4.81
CA ASP A 63 7.40 -3.65 5.62
C ASP A 63 7.88 -2.32 5.00
N THR A 64 8.76 -1.63 5.72
CA THR A 64 9.33 -0.34 5.29
C THR A 64 10.60 -0.48 4.45
N SER A 65 10.96 -1.66 3.96
CA SER A 65 12.20 -1.86 3.20
C SER A 65 12.12 -1.37 1.75
N ASP A 66 10.94 -1.46 1.15
CA ASP A 66 10.72 -1.07 -0.25
C ASP A 66 9.30 -0.52 -0.41
N GLY A 67 9.16 0.69 -0.88
CA GLY A 67 7.85 1.33 -1.10
C GLY A 67 7.60 1.65 -2.57
N ARG A 68 8.25 0.94 -3.51
CA ARG A 68 8.13 1.24 -4.94
C ARG A 68 6.74 0.96 -5.48
N SER A 69 6.14 -0.15 -5.06
CA SER A 69 4.82 -0.59 -5.51
C SER A 69 3.73 0.37 -5.08
N GLU A 70 3.76 0.78 -3.81
CA GLU A 70 2.80 1.71 -3.21
C GLU A 70 2.92 3.11 -3.83
N ARG A 71 4.15 3.56 -4.12
CA ARG A 71 4.38 4.84 -4.80
C ARG A 71 3.90 4.80 -6.24
N LEU A 72 4.16 3.69 -6.97
CA LEU A 72 3.68 3.52 -8.33
C LEU A 72 2.15 3.51 -8.38
N LEU A 73 1.48 2.86 -7.42
CA LEU A 73 0.01 2.82 -7.34
C LEU A 73 -0.57 4.24 -7.41
N VAL A 74 -0.04 5.15 -6.61
CA VAL A 74 -0.51 6.55 -6.55
C VAL A 74 -0.11 7.33 -7.81
N ASP A 75 1.12 7.16 -8.29
CA ASP A 75 1.62 7.87 -9.47
C ASP A 75 0.89 7.43 -10.74
N ALA A 76 0.66 6.13 -10.92
CA ALA A 76 -0.07 5.58 -12.06
C ALA A 76 -1.53 6.02 -12.07
N ALA A 77 -2.19 6.05 -10.91
CA ALA A 77 -3.55 6.58 -10.79
C ALA A 77 -3.61 8.05 -11.19
N LEU A 78 -2.70 8.89 -10.69
CA LEU A 78 -2.64 10.31 -11.02
C LEU A 78 -2.34 10.55 -12.50
N ALA A 79 -1.42 9.79 -13.09
CA ALA A 79 -1.07 9.87 -14.51
C ALA A 79 -2.21 9.43 -15.43
N ALA A 80 -3.04 8.49 -14.96
CA ALA A 80 -4.19 8.01 -15.70
C ALA A 80 -5.37 9.00 -15.72
N LEU A 81 -5.42 9.97 -14.81
CA LEU A 81 -6.46 11.01 -14.81
C LEU A 81 -6.29 11.98 -15.97
N PRO A 82 -7.39 12.52 -16.53
CA PRO A 82 -7.32 13.57 -17.53
C PRO A 82 -6.44 14.74 -17.08
N ALA A 83 -5.57 15.24 -17.96
CA ALA A 83 -4.64 16.32 -17.64
C ALA A 83 -5.31 17.60 -17.14
N GLY A 84 -6.53 17.89 -17.64
CA GLY A 84 -7.32 19.06 -17.25
C GLY A 84 -8.08 18.92 -15.92
N ARG A 85 -8.00 17.76 -15.25
CA ARG A 85 -8.66 17.55 -13.93
C ARG A 85 -7.94 18.40 -12.87
N ALA A 86 -8.60 19.47 -12.45
CA ALA A 86 -8.05 20.39 -11.47
C ALA A 86 -8.25 19.83 -10.04
N ARG A 87 -7.17 19.79 -9.24
CA ARG A 87 -7.20 19.41 -7.81
C ARG A 87 -8.01 18.13 -7.54
N PRO A 88 -7.68 16.99 -8.19
CA PRO A 88 -8.45 15.77 -8.04
C PRO A 88 -8.41 15.25 -6.60
N ALA A 89 -9.47 14.51 -6.23
CA ALA A 89 -9.58 13.81 -4.95
C ALA A 89 -9.17 12.34 -5.10
N VAL A 90 -8.34 11.82 -4.19
CA VAL A 90 -7.98 10.40 -4.11
C VAL A 90 -8.47 9.79 -2.80
N LEU A 91 -8.98 8.55 -2.89
CA LEU A 91 -9.14 7.65 -1.76
C LEU A 91 -8.10 6.55 -1.85
N ILE A 92 -7.34 6.38 -0.78
CA ILE A 92 -6.38 5.28 -0.60
C ILE A 92 -7.05 4.26 0.34
N GLY A 93 -7.17 3.02 -0.10
CA GLY A 93 -7.67 1.91 0.70
C GLY A 93 -6.49 1.16 1.30
N GLY A 94 -6.36 1.24 2.63
CA GLY A 94 -5.22 0.73 3.40
C GLY A 94 -4.18 1.82 3.70
N LEU A 95 -3.83 1.98 4.98
CA LEU A 95 -2.74 2.86 5.42
C LEU A 95 -1.39 2.12 5.40
N GLY A 96 -1.42 0.84 5.81
CA GLY A 96 -0.24 0.00 5.85
C GLY A 96 0.94 0.65 6.56
N VAL A 97 2.14 0.64 5.94
CA VAL A 97 3.33 1.35 6.46
C VAL A 97 3.40 2.82 6.01
N GLY A 98 2.42 3.31 5.21
CA GLY A 98 2.24 4.73 4.91
C GLY A 98 2.83 5.25 3.61
N PHE A 99 3.43 4.41 2.77
CA PHE A 99 4.09 4.87 1.54
C PHE A 99 3.13 5.47 0.52
N SER A 100 1.94 4.88 0.32
CA SER A 100 0.91 5.43 -0.58
C SER A 100 0.44 6.81 -0.12
N LEU A 101 0.20 6.98 1.18
CA LEU A 101 -0.18 8.27 1.76
C LEU A 101 0.93 9.31 1.62
N ALA A 102 2.16 8.95 1.99
CA ALA A 102 3.32 9.85 1.89
C ALA A 102 3.51 10.30 0.43
N ARG A 103 3.45 9.35 -0.53
CA ARG A 103 3.58 9.67 -1.95
C ARG A 103 2.46 10.58 -2.47
N ALA A 104 1.22 10.35 -2.05
CA ALA A 104 0.10 11.22 -2.42
C ALA A 104 0.31 12.65 -1.91
N ALA A 105 0.76 12.83 -0.67
CA ALA A 105 1.05 14.14 -0.10
C ALA A 105 2.17 14.89 -0.83
N GLU A 106 3.19 14.18 -1.32
CA GLU A 106 4.27 14.76 -2.15
C GLU A 106 3.78 15.30 -3.51
N GLN A 107 2.62 14.82 -3.99
CA GLN A 107 2.08 15.24 -5.29
C GLN A 107 1.20 16.50 -5.13
N PRO A 108 1.65 17.67 -5.61
CA PRO A 108 0.89 18.92 -5.43
C PRO A 108 -0.41 18.96 -6.24
N ARG A 109 -0.57 18.07 -7.22
CA ARG A 109 -1.76 18.01 -8.06
C ARG A 109 -2.99 17.50 -7.31
N TRP A 110 -2.83 16.64 -6.28
CA TRP A 110 -3.95 16.19 -5.47
C TRP A 110 -4.57 17.36 -4.67
N GLY A 111 -5.88 17.51 -4.73
CA GLY A 111 -6.62 18.52 -3.97
C GLY A 111 -7.15 18.02 -2.64
N ARG A 112 -7.48 16.72 -2.55
CA ARG A 112 -7.94 16.02 -1.34
C ARG A 112 -7.39 14.60 -1.33
N ILE A 113 -6.89 14.17 -0.20
CA ILE A 113 -6.31 12.85 0.01
C ILE A 113 -7.01 12.23 1.22
N ALA A 114 -7.77 11.17 1.02
CA ALA A 114 -8.40 10.41 2.08
C ALA A 114 -7.76 9.01 2.14
N VAL A 115 -7.48 8.51 3.34
CA VAL A 115 -7.01 7.15 3.57
C VAL A 115 -8.02 6.45 4.46
N VAL A 116 -8.49 5.30 4.04
CA VAL A 116 -9.33 4.42 4.86
C VAL A 116 -8.44 3.37 5.51
N GLU A 117 -8.50 3.29 6.83
CA GLU A 117 -7.81 2.28 7.63
C GLU A 117 -8.75 1.76 8.73
N ARG A 118 -8.86 0.46 8.86
CA ARG A 118 -9.75 -0.16 9.84
C ARG A 118 -9.07 -0.50 11.16
N GLU A 119 -7.74 -0.70 11.16
CA GLU A 119 -6.99 -1.07 12.35
C GLU A 119 -6.55 0.16 13.13
N ALA A 120 -7.19 0.38 14.29
CA ALA A 120 -6.81 1.50 15.18
C ALA A 120 -5.33 1.46 15.56
N ALA A 121 -4.76 0.26 15.73
CA ALA A 121 -3.35 0.07 16.03
C ALA A 121 -2.44 0.67 14.94
N VAL A 122 -2.75 0.40 13.67
CA VAL A 122 -1.99 0.94 12.54
C VAL A 122 -2.06 2.46 12.53
N ILE A 123 -3.24 3.04 12.73
CA ILE A 123 -3.41 4.49 12.82
C ILE A 123 -2.56 5.09 13.96
N ASP A 124 -2.55 4.46 15.14
CA ASP A 124 -1.76 4.93 16.27
C ASP A 124 -0.25 4.85 16.01
N TRP A 125 0.22 3.80 15.33
CA TRP A 125 1.63 3.66 14.95
C TRP A 125 2.11 4.78 14.04
N HIS A 126 1.22 5.33 13.21
CA HIS A 126 1.50 6.50 12.39
C HIS A 126 1.42 7.82 13.14
N ARG A 127 0.51 7.96 14.10
CA ARG A 127 0.32 9.20 14.84
C ARG A 127 1.39 9.42 15.91
N THR A 128 1.71 8.39 16.66
CA THR A 128 2.58 8.48 17.85
C THR A 128 3.64 7.38 17.93
N GLY A 129 3.63 6.43 17.01
CA GLY A 129 4.52 5.29 16.96
C GLY A 129 5.62 5.41 15.91
N PRO A 130 6.36 4.32 15.67
CA PRO A 130 7.53 4.33 14.80
C PRO A 130 7.23 4.64 13.33
N LEU A 131 6.03 4.33 12.84
CA LEU A 131 5.64 4.62 11.45
C LEU A 131 5.40 6.12 11.19
N SER A 132 5.41 6.96 12.24
CA SER A 132 5.37 8.42 12.09
C SER A 132 6.54 8.95 11.25
N GLU A 133 7.69 8.30 11.26
CA GLU A 133 8.84 8.67 10.40
C GLU A 133 8.49 8.65 8.90
N VAL A 134 7.58 7.77 8.48
CA VAL A 134 7.13 7.67 7.08
C VAL A 134 6.05 8.69 6.77
N SER A 135 5.11 8.93 7.69
CA SER A 135 3.85 9.61 7.40
C SER A 135 3.67 10.98 8.04
N ALA A 136 4.55 11.43 8.95
CA ALA A 136 4.37 12.68 9.70
C ALA A 136 4.11 13.90 8.80
N ALA A 137 4.85 14.04 7.69
CA ALA A 137 4.66 15.13 6.76
C ALA A 137 3.28 15.09 6.08
N ALA A 138 2.83 13.89 5.70
CA ALA A 138 1.51 13.69 5.10
C ALA A 138 0.38 13.92 6.11
N LEU A 139 0.56 13.51 7.36
CA LEU A 139 -0.44 13.73 8.43
C LEU A 139 -0.54 15.20 8.85
N ALA A 140 0.51 15.98 8.62
CA ALA A 140 0.50 17.44 8.84
C ALA A 140 -0.08 18.21 7.64
N ASP A 141 -0.26 17.58 6.50
CA ASP A 141 -0.81 18.21 5.29
C ASP A 141 -2.35 18.37 5.43
N PRO A 142 -2.89 19.60 5.31
CA PRO A 142 -4.33 19.83 5.45
C PRO A 142 -5.19 19.17 4.37
N ARG A 143 -4.58 18.67 3.28
CA ARG A 143 -5.27 17.89 2.24
C ARG A 143 -5.55 16.45 2.65
N CYS A 144 -4.82 15.93 3.66
CA CYS A 144 -4.83 14.54 4.08
C CYS A 144 -5.79 14.30 5.25
N ALA A 145 -6.57 13.22 5.17
CA ALA A 145 -7.44 12.77 6.25
C ALA A 145 -7.42 11.24 6.37
N ILE A 146 -7.30 10.73 7.60
CA ILE A 146 -7.49 9.30 7.88
C ILE A 146 -8.94 9.07 8.30
N LEU A 147 -9.61 8.14 7.63
CA LEU A 147 -10.94 7.65 7.93
C LEU A 147 -10.82 6.28 8.62
N HIS A 148 -11.09 6.26 9.93
CA HIS A 148 -11.06 5.00 10.70
C HIS A 148 -12.34 4.23 10.48
N THR A 149 -12.35 3.37 9.48
CA THR A 149 -13.50 2.54 9.09
C THR A 149 -13.06 1.38 8.20
N ASP A 150 -13.94 0.40 7.99
CA ASP A 150 -13.76 -0.66 7.00
C ASP A 150 -13.94 -0.11 5.58
N LEU A 151 -13.04 -0.47 4.66
CA LEU A 151 -13.04 0.04 3.28
C LEU A 151 -14.27 -0.41 2.49
N VAL A 152 -14.64 -1.68 2.60
CA VAL A 152 -15.80 -2.23 1.87
C VAL A 152 -17.09 -1.56 2.35
N ALA A 153 -17.25 -1.41 3.66
CA ALA A 153 -18.37 -0.70 4.25
C ALA A 153 -18.40 0.77 3.82
N HIS A 154 -17.25 1.46 3.82
CA HIS A 154 -17.14 2.85 3.38
C HIS A 154 -17.56 3.02 1.92
N LEU A 155 -17.08 2.16 1.03
CA LEU A 155 -17.45 2.22 -0.41
C LEU A 155 -18.95 1.98 -0.61
N ARG A 156 -19.53 0.99 0.06
CA ARG A 156 -20.96 0.64 -0.05
C ARG A 156 -21.91 1.66 0.58
N ALA A 157 -21.49 2.36 1.61
CA ALA A 157 -22.33 3.37 2.27
C ALA A 157 -22.68 4.56 1.38
N GLY A 158 -22.01 4.72 0.25
CA GLY A 158 -22.16 5.88 -0.62
C GLY A 158 -21.56 7.16 -0.01
N GLY A 159 -21.90 8.31 -0.54
CA GLY A 159 -21.42 9.63 -0.08
C GLY A 159 -20.40 10.25 -1.04
N ASP A 160 -19.27 10.73 -0.52
CA ASP A 160 -18.25 11.41 -1.33
C ASP A 160 -17.78 10.56 -2.51
N THR A 161 -17.56 11.21 -3.65
CA THR A 161 -16.91 10.63 -4.82
C THR A 161 -15.47 11.08 -4.92
N TYR A 162 -14.67 10.29 -5.63
CA TYR A 162 -13.24 10.49 -5.81
C TYR A 162 -12.87 10.44 -7.28
N ASP A 163 -11.81 11.13 -7.65
CA ASP A 163 -11.26 11.06 -9.00
C ASP A 163 -10.36 9.83 -9.16
N ALA A 164 -9.80 9.34 -8.07
CA ALA A 164 -9.08 8.08 -8.06
C ALA A 164 -9.38 7.26 -6.80
N LEU A 165 -9.45 5.93 -6.95
CA LEU A 165 -9.39 4.95 -5.87
C LEU A 165 -8.06 4.19 -6.04
N CYS A 166 -7.19 4.25 -5.03
CA CYS A 166 -5.93 3.51 -4.95
C CYS A 166 -6.10 2.43 -3.88
N LEU A 167 -6.27 1.18 -4.27
CA LEU A 167 -6.58 0.09 -3.36
C LEU A 167 -5.33 -0.77 -3.13
N ASP A 168 -4.84 -0.75 -1.91
CA ASP A 168 -3.64 -1.44 -1.43
C ASP A 168 -4.01 -2.22 -0.17
N ILE A 169 -4.85 -3.24 -0.35
CA ILE A 169 -5.29 -4.12 0.73
C ILE A 169 -4.99 -5.58 0.41
N ASP A 170 -4.57 -6.33 1.40
CA ASP A 170 -4.13 -7.73 1.28
C ASP A 170 -3.06 -7.94 0.19
N ASN A 171 -3.02 -9.12 -0.43
CA ASN A 171 -2.10 -9.45 -1.52
C ASN A 171 -2.73 -9.32 -2.91
N GLY A 172 -3.87 -8.63 -3.01
CA GLY A 172 -4.59 -8.39 -4.26
C GLY A 172 -5.80 -9.31 -4.47
N PRO A 173 -6.42 -9.26 -5.66
CA PRO A 173 -7.72 -9.87 -5.90
C PRO A 173 -7.74 -11.40 -5.86
N ASP A 174 -6.61 -12.06 -6.18
CA ASP A 174 -6.53 -13.53 -6.20
C ASP A 174 -6.05 -14.12 -4.88
N TRP A 175 -5.60 -13.29 -3.95
CA TRP A 175 -5.08 -13.76 -2.67
C TRP A 175 -5.42 -12.77 -1.55
N THR A 176 -6.60 -12.88 -1.00
CA THR A 176 -7.02 -12.11 0.18
C THR A 176 -6.63 -12.85 1.46
N VAL A 177 -6.00 -12.13 2.39
CA VAL A 177 -5.55 -12.64 3.70
C VAL A 177 -6.65 -12.45 4.73
N THR A 178 -7.44 -11.39 4.57
CA THR A 178 -8.46 -10.99 5.52
C THR A 178 -9.84 -11.40 5.07
N GLU A 179 -10.58 -12.06 5.97
CA GLU A 179 -11.98 -12.43 5.74
C GLU A 179 -12.83 -11.20 5.35
N GLY A 180 -13.59 -11.34 4.28
CA GLY A 180 -14.48 -10.29 3.78
C GLY A 180 -13.85 -9.32 2.76
N ASN A 181 -12.53 -9.23 2.66
CA ASN A 181 -11.87 -8.37 1.67
C ASN A 181 -12.03 -8.88 0.23
N ASP A 182 -12.26 -10.18 0.03
CA ASP A 182 -12.64 -10.78 -1.25
C ASP A 182 -13.91 -10.16 -1.83
N THR A 183 -14.81 -9.70 -0.97
CA THR A 183 -16.05 -9.02 -1.40
C THR A 183 -15.81 -7.71 -2.12
N LEU A 184 -14.64 -7.08 -1.95
CA LEU A 184 -14.24 -5.87 -2.67
C LEU A 184 -14.09 -6.15 -4.18
N TYR A 185 -13.54 -7.29 -4.52
CA TYR A 185 -13.26 -7.72 -5.89
C TYR A 185 -14.42 -8.47 -6.56
N SER A 186 -15.51 -8.69 -5.82
CA SER A 186 -16.74 -9.24 -6.36
C SER A 186 -17.45 -8.26 -7.30
N PRO A 187 -18.40 -8.69 -8.16
CA PRO A 187 -19.18 -7.79 -8.99
C PRO A 187 -19.85 -6.63 -8.22
N THR A 188 -20.34 -6.91 -7.01
CA THR A 188 -20.97 -5.90 -6.15
C THR A 188 -19.94 -4.93 -5.53
N GLY A 189 -18.75 -5.41 -5.18
CA GLY A 189 -17.66 -4.57 -4.69
C GLY A 189 -17.12 -3.66 -5.80
N LEU A 190 -16.90 -4.21 -7.00
CA LEU A 190 -16.46 -3.42 -8.16
C LEU A 190 -17.51 -2.39 -8.60
N ALA A 191 -18.81 -2.73 -8.51
CA ALA A 191 -19.88 -1.76 -8.73
C ALA A 191 -19.84 -0.62 -7.71
N ALA A 192 -19.60 -0.93 -6.43
CA ALA A 192 -19.44 0.10 -5.39
C ALA A 192 -18.21 0.98 -5.67
N CYS A 193 -17.08 0.42 -6.09
CA CYS A 193 -15.92 1.20 -6.52
C CYS A 193 -16.28 2.12 -7.71
N HIS A 194 -17.00 1.57 -8.71
CA HIS A 194 -17.44 2.33 -9.87
C HIS A 194 -18.34 3.51 -9.48
N ASP A 195 -19.28 3.30 -8.57
CA ASP A 195 -20.21 4.35 -8.10
C ASP A 195 -19.50 5.44 -7.31
N ARG A 196 -18.43 5.12 -6.60
CA ARG A 196 -17.62 6.09 -5.84
C ARG A 196 -16.64 6.88 -6.69
N LEU A 197 -16.45 6.54 -7.96
CA LEU A 197 -15.64 7.31 -8.89
C LEU A 197 -16.46 8.40 -9.59
N THR A 198 -15.84 9.56 -9.78
CA THR A 198 -16.35 10.61 -10.66
C THR A 198 -16.30 10.13 -12.13
N PRO A 199 -17.11 10.70 -13.07
CA PRO A 199 -16.95 10.43 -14.49
C PRO A 199 -15.51 10.65 -14.96
N GLY A 200 -14.94 9.67 -15.68
CA GLY A 200 -13.53 9.65 -16.09
C GLY A 200 -12.53 9.37 -14.97
N GLY A 201 -13.01 9.00 -13.79
CA GLY A 201 -12.17 8.62 -12.64
C GLY A 201 -11.46 7.28 -12.83
N VAL A 202 -10.45 7.02 -12.01
CA VAL A 202 -9.54 5.88 -12.14
C VAL A 202 -9.62 4.97 -10.91
N LEU A 203 -9.77 3.67 -11.15
CA LEU A 203 -9.50 2.62 -10.17
C LEU A 203 -8.09 2.10 -10.41
N ALA A 204 -7.26 2.08 -9.37
CA ALA A 204 -5.94 1.48 -9.33
C ALA A 204 -5.91 0.45 -8.20
N VAL A 205 -5.52 -0.78 -8.49
CA VAL A 205 -5.47 -1.89 -7.52
C VAL A 205 -4.09 -2.53 -7.57
N TRP A 206 -3.40 -2.53 -6.43
CA TRP A 206 -2.16 -3.29 -6.29
C TRP A 206 -2.43 -4.78 -6.15
N SER A 207 -1.54 -5.60 -6.69
CA SER A 207 -1.56 -7.05 -6.53
C SER A 207 -0.14 -7.61 -6.55
N ALA A 208 0.11 -8.63 -5.71
CA ALA A 208 1.37 -9.36 -5.66
C ALA A 208 1.63 -10.22 -6.91
N GLN A 209 0.69 -10.27 -7.85
CA GLN A 209 0.82 -10.99 -9.13
C GLN A 209 -0.19 -10.48 -10.16
N PRO A 210 0.09 -10.65 -11.47
CA PRO A 210 -0.86 -10.38 -12.53
C PRO A 210 -2.10 -11.27 -12.42
N SER A 211 -3.30 -10.70 -12.66
CA SER A 211 -4.57 -11.43 -12.67
C SER A 211 -5.40 -11.11 -13.92
N PRO A 212 -5.31 -11.93 -14.98
CA PRO A 212 -6.19 -11.80 -16.15
C PRO A 212 -7.67 -11.94 -15.81
N ALA A 213 -8.01 -12.75 -14.81
CA ALA A 213 -9.38 -12.92 -14.33
C ALA A 213 -9.92 -11.64 -13.71
N PHE A 214 -9.10 -10.92 -12.94
CA PHE A 214 -9.48 -9.63 -12.37
C PHE A 214 -9.62 -8.55 -13.45
N GLU A 215 -8.76 -8.53 -14.47
CA GLU A 215 -8.93 -7.62 -15.61
C GLU A 215 -10.26 -7.85 -16.33
N GLU A 216 -10.68 -9.12 -16.49
CA GLU A 216 -11.99 -9.45 -17.06
C GLU A 216 -13.13 -9.01 -16.14
N ALA A 217 -13.00 -9.21 -14.83
CA ALA A 217 -13.96 -8.74 -13.85
C ALA A 217 -14.14 -7.21 -13.90
N LEU A 218 -13.06 -6.45 -14.07
CA LEU A 218 -13.11 -4.99 -14.25
C LEU A 218 -13.88 -4.61 -15.51
N ARG A 219 -13.63 -5.28 -16.65
CA ARG A 219 -14.38 -5.02 -17.90
C ARG A 219 -15.86 -5.34 -17.73
N ASN A 220 -16.18 -6.45 -17.08
CA ASN A 220 -17.57 -6.88 -16.81
C ASN A 220 -18.29 -5.92 -15.84
N ALA A 221 -17.56 -5.26 -14.94
CA ALA A 221 -18.08 -4.22 -14.04
C ALA A 221 -18.26 -2.84 -14.72
N GLY A 222 -18.03 -2.74 -16.04
CA GLY A 222 -18.25 -1.51 -16.81
C GLY A 222 -17.05 -0.56 -16.86
N PHE A 223 -15.89 -0.98 -16.37
CA PHE A 223 -14.67 -0.19 -16.53
C PHE A 223 -14.09 -0.31 -17.94
N SER A 224 -13.47 0.77 -18.39
CA SER A 224 -12.77 0.87 -19.68
C SER A 224 -11.28 1.10 -19.49
N GLY A 225 -10.49 0.95 -20.55
CA GLY A 225 -9.05 1.22 -20.51
C GLY A 225 -8.29 0.36 -19.50
N VAL A 226 -8.78 -0.87 -19.26
CA VAL A 226 -8.15 -1.83 -18.33
C VAL A 226 -6.76 -2.18 -18.83
N ARG A 227 -5.76 -1.97 -17.99
CA ARG A 227 -4.36 -2.30 -18.23
C ARG A 227 -3.65 -2.63 -16.93
N THR A 228 -2.51 -3.28 -17.04
CA THR A 228 -1.66 -3.66 -15.91
C THR A 228 -0.26 -3.08 -16.10
N GLU A 229 0.29 -2.48 -15.06
CA GLU A 229 1.67 -2.01 -14.99
C GLU A 229 2.45 -2.93 -14.05
N GLU A 230 3.56 -3.51 -14.54
CA GLU A 230 4.39 -4.45 -13.78
C GLU A 230 5.52 -3.73 -13.05
N ILE A 231 5.80 -4.19 -11.83
CA ILE A 231 6.90 -3.71 -10.99
C ILE A 231 7.84 -4.89 -10.77
N PRO A 232 9.04 -4.88 -11.37
CA PRO A 232 10.01 -5.96 -11.18
C PRO A 232 10.38 -6.12 -9.71
N VAL A 233 10.23 -7.33 -9.18
CA VAL A 233 10.69 -7.73 -7.86
C VAL A 233 12.02 -8.47 -7.96
N VAL A 234 12.78 -8.57 -6.86
CA VAL A 234 14.11 -9.22 -6.84
C VAL A 234 14.01 -10.71 -7.20
N ARG A 235 12.90 -11.36 -6.82
CA ARG A 235 12.63 -12.78 -7.09
C ARG A 235 11.14 -13.01 -7.18
N GLY A 236 10.72 -13.91 -8.07
CA GLY A 236 9.33 -14.33 -8.20
C GLY A 236 8.59 -13.64 -9.35
N VAL A 237 7.28 -13.64 -9.25
CA VAL A 237 6.39 -12.95 -10.19
C VAL A 237 6.40 -11.45 -9.84
N PRO A 238 6.35 -10.54 -10.83
CA PRO A 238 6.33 -9.10 -10.55
C PRO A 238 5.06 -8.70 -9.81
N ASP A 239 5.19 -7.73 -8.88
CA ASP A 239 4.04 -6.98 -8.40
C ASP A 239 3.41 -6.20 -9.55
N VAL A 240 2.13 -5.93 -9.45
CA VAL A 240 1.41 -5.19 -10.50
C VAL A 240 0.48 -4.14 -9.93
N VAL A 241 0.20 -3.13 -10.75
CA VAL A 241 -0.92 -2.21 -10.57
C VAL A 241 -1.90 -2.41 -11.71
N HIS A 242 -3.09 -2.91 -11.39
CA HIS A 242 -4.21 -2.95 -12.32
C HIS A 242 -4.88 -1.56 -12.36
N LEU A 243 -5.05 -1.01 -13.55
CA LEU A 243 -5.65 0.30 -13.78
C LEU A 243 -6.89 0.17 -14.65
N ALA A 244 -7.96 0.87 -14.28
CA ALA A 244 -9.20 0.89 -15.03
C ALA A 244 -9.87 2.26 -14.89
N ARG A 245 -10.70 2.66 -15.86
CA ARG A 245 -11.39 3.95 -15.87
C ARG A 245 -12.91 3.78 -15.85
N LYS A 246 -13.57 4.61 -15.07
CA LYS A 246 -15.00 4.86 -15.22
C LYS A 246 -15.24 5.66 -16.50
N GLY A 247 -16.25 5.32 -17.28
CA GLY A 247 -16.67 6.12 -18.44
C GLY A 247 -16.94 7.58 -18.07
N ALA A 248 -16.94 8.45 -19.09
CA ALA A 248 -17.27 9.88 -18.97
C ALA A 248 -18.76 10.12 -18.72
#